data_466c653c45a444eca20344f045698a41
#
_entry.id   466c653c45a444eca20344f045698a41
#
_cell.length_a   1.000
_cell.length_b   1.000
_cell.length_c   1.000
_cell.angle_alpha   90.00
_cell.angle_beta   90.00
_cell.angle_gamma   90.00
#
_symmetry.space_group_name_H-M   'P 1'
#
loop_
_entity.id
_entity.type
_entity.pdbx_description
1 polymer ?
#
loop_
_entity_poly.entity_id
_entity_poly.type
_entity_poly.pdbx_seq_one_letter_code
_entity_poly.pdbx_strand_id
1 'polypeptide(L)' 'MSASNLESIVTGKVWKIEKAVGDPVTEGDTVMILESMKMEIPIEAAASGVLRSLAVAEGDSVSEGQVLGVIG' A
#
# COMPACT_ATOMS: atom_id res chain seq x y z
N MET A 1 10.89 -16.68 -6.64
CA MET A 1 9.73 -15.80 -6.79
C MET A 1 10.12 -14.39 -6.51
N SER A 2 9.62 -13.48 -7.32
CA SER A 2 9.99 -12.08 -7.16
C SER A 2 9.03 -11.37 -6.24
N ALA A 3 9.56 -10.44 -5.47
CA ALA A 3 8.76 -9.55 -4.66
C ALA A 3 8.15 -8.46 -5.54
N SER A 4 6.97 -7.99 -5.14
CA SER A 4 6.30 -6.87 -5.79
C SER A 4 6.28 -5.69 -4.84
N ASN A 5 6.65 -4.52 -5.35
CA ASN A 5 6.54 -3.29 -4.57
C ASN A 5 5.13 -2.74 -4.68
N LEU A 6 4.63 -2.26 -3.55
CA LEU A 6 3.44 -1.41 -3.52
C LEU A 6 3.92 0.03 -3.65
N GLU A 7 3.45 0.73 -4.67
CA GLU A 7 3.84 2.12 -4.89
C GLU A 7 2.64 3.02 -4.84
N SER A 8 2.85 4.24 -4.36
CA SER A 8 1.79 5.22 -4.33
C SER A 8 1.51 5.73 -5.75
N ILE A 9 0.24 5.79 -6.11
CA ILE A 9 -0.19 6.32 -7.41
C ILE A 9 -0.52 7.81 -7.32
N VAL A 10 -0.43 8.38 -6.12
CA VAL A 10 -0.75 9.80 -5.89
C VAL A 10 0.16 10.35 -4.81
N THR A 11 0.23 11.68 -4.72
CA THR A 11 0.81 12.38 -3.58
C THR A 11 -0.32 12.67 -2.60
N GLY A 12 -0.16 12.25 -1.36
CA GLY A 12 -1.20 12.41 -0.34
C GLY A 12 -0.74 11.88 1.01
N LYS A 13 -1.71 11.41 1.80
CA LYS A 13 -1.45 10.85 3.13
C LYS A 13 -2.01 9.46 3.24
N VAL A 14 -1.36 8.63 4.07
CA VAL A 14 -1.91 7.32 4.41
C VAL A 14 -3.04 7.53 5.42
N TRP A 15 -4.27 7.29 4.97
CA TRP A 15 -5.45 7.44 5.82
C TRP A 15 -5.67 6.20 6.66
N LYS A 16 -5.55 5.02 6.04
CA LYS A 16 -5.82 3.75 6.73
C LYS A 16 -4.99 2.63 6.10
N ILE A 17 -4.45 1.76 6.93
CA ILE A 17 -3.76 0.54 6.49
C ILE A 17 -4.66 -0.64 6.81
N GLU A 18 -5.07 -1.39 5.77
CA GLU A 18 -6.02 -2.48 5.91
C GLU A 18 -5.35 -3.83 6.16
N LYS A 19 -4.07 -3.96 5.83
CA LYS A 19 -3.31 -5.21 5.99
C LYS A 19 -2.10 -4.95 6.87
N ALA A 20 -1.68 -5.97 7.59
CA ALA A 20 -0.48 -5.90 8.44
C ALA A 20 0.64 -6.74 7.83
N VAL A 21 1.87 -6.46 8.22
CA VAL A 21 3.02 -7.28 7.83
C VAL A 21 2.77 -8.71 8.30
N GLY A 22 2.94 -9.66 7.38
CA GLY A 22 2.68 -11.08 7.62
C GLY A 22 1.33 -11.54 7.13
N ASP A 23 0.41 -10.62 6.77
CA ASP A 23 -0.90 -11.01 6.28
C ASP A 23 -0.82 -11.53 4.85
N PRO A 24 -1.61 -12.55 4.52
CA PRO A 24 -1.74 -12.96 3.13
C PRO A 24 -2.55 -11.91 2.36
N VAL A 25 -2.15 -11.67 1.12
CA VAL A 25 -2.87 -10.77 0.23
C VAL A 25 -3.11 -11.45 -1.10
N THR A 26 -4.22 -11.10 -1.73
CA THR A 26 -4.57 -11.57 -3.06
C THR A 26 -4.52 -10.38 -4.00
N GLU A 27 -4.13 -10.61 -5.24
CA GLU A 27 -4.13 -9.56 -6.25
C GLU A 27 -5.49 -8.85 -6.25
N GLY A 28 -5.48 -7.54 -6.20
CA GLY A 28 -6.69 -6.72 -6.13
C GLY A 28 -7.16 -6.37 -4.72
N ASP A 29 -6.57 -7.00 -3.68
CA ASP A 29 -6.92 -6.65 -2.30
C ASP A 29 -6.45 -5.23 -1.98
N THR A 30 -7.29 -4.49 -1.26
CA THR A 30 -6.90 -3.17 -0.78
C THR A 30 -5.95 -3.33 0.40
N VAL A 31 -4.72 -2.87 0.23
CA VAL A 31 -3.71 -2.95 1.29
C VAL A 31 -3.76 -1.72 2.18
N MET A 32 -3.98 -0.56 1.60
CA MET A 32 -4.14 0.68 2.35
C MET A 32 -4.96 1.67 1.54
N ILE A 33 -5.43 2.71 2.21
CA ILE A 33 -6.20 3.77 1.58
C ILE A 33 -5.45 5.08 1.81
N LEU A 34 -5.22 5.79 0.73
CA LEU A 34 -4.60 7.11 0.78
C LEU A 34 -5.67 8.18 0.65
N GLU A 35 -5.41 9.34 1.23
CA GLU A 35 -6.25 10.52 1.05
C GLU A 35 -5.47 11.54 0.23
N SER A 36 -6.07 11.99 -0.87
CA SER A 36 -5.50 13.03 -1.71
C SER A 36 -6.64 13.92 -2.18
N MET A 37 -6.54 15.21 -1.93
CA MET A 37 -7.54 16.20 -2.38
C MET A 37 -8.95 15.82 -1.94
N LYS A 38 -9.09 15.35 -0.69
CA LYS A 38 -10.37 14.94 -0.08
C LYS A 38 -10.98 13.70 -0.73
N MET A 39 -10.20 12.95 -1.49
CA MET A 39 -10.63 11.68 -2.07
C MET A 39 -9.90 10.54 -1.41
N GLU A 40 -10.60 9.42 -1.23
CA GLU A 40 -10.01 8.20 -0.71
C GLU A 40 -9.58 7.34 -1.90
N ILE A 41 -8.31 6.99 -1.92
CA ILE A 41 -7.72 6.27 -3.04
C ILE A 41 -7.17 4.94 -2.52
N PRO A 42 -7.76 3.80 -2.90
CA PRO A 42 -7.27 2.50 -2.45
C PRO A 42 -5.99 2.14 -3.19
N ILE A 43 -5.03 1.60 -2.45
CA ILE A 43 -3.83 1.02 -3.01
C ILE A 43 -4.01 -0.48 -2.95
N GLU A 44 -4.09 -1.11 -4.12
CA GLU A 44 -4.40 -2.52 -4.26
C GLU A 44 -3.14 -3.31 -4.53
N ALA A 45 -3.14 -4.56 -4.05
CA ALA A 45 -2.03 -5.47 -4.30
C ALA A 45 -1.96 -5.80 -5.79
N ALA A 46 -0.79 -5.63 -6.39
CA ALA A 46 -0.56 -5.96 -7.79
C ALA A 46 -0.28 -7.45 -8.00
N ALA A 47 -0.09 -8.20 -6.92
CA ALA A 47 0.20 -9.62 -6.98
C ALA A 47 -0.28 -10.28 -5.69
N SER A 48 -0.48 -11.60 -5.75
CA SER A 48 -0.82 -12.38 -4.56
C SER A 48 0.45 -12.81 -3.84
N GLY A 49 0.39 -12.90 -2.53
CA GLY A 49 1.51 -13.33 -1.71
C GLY A 49 1.29 -12.94 -0.27
N VAL A 50 2.35 -12.54 0.39
CA VAL A 50 2.33 -12.12 1.80
C VAL A 50 2.89 -10.70 1.88
N LEU A 51 2.26 -9.84 2.66
CA LEU A 51 2.78 -8.50 2.89
C LEU A 51 4.06 -8.62 3.73
N ARG A 52 5.20 -8.37 3.09
CA ARG A 52 6.51 -8.59 3.72
C ARG A 52 6.98 -7.41 4.55
N SER A 53 6.67 -6.20 4.08
CA SER A 53 7.09 -5.00 4.79
C SER A 53 6.16 -3.85 4.46
N LEU A 54 6.10 -2.89 5.38
CA LEU A 54 5.43 -1.60 5.19
C LEU A 54 6.46 -0.52 5.48
N ALA A 55 6.59 0.41 4.55
CA ALA A 55 7.54 1.52 4.66
C ALA A 55 6.89 2.76 5.26
N VAL A 56 5.59 2.73 5.48
CA VAL A 56 4.82 3.89 5.96
C VAL A 56 3.85 3.46 7.05
N ALA A 57 3.36 4.43 7.79
CA ALA A 57 2.35 4.23 8.83
C ALA A 57 1.17 5.17 8.57
N GLU A 58 0.06 4.90 9.24
CA GLU A 58 -1.11 5.77 9.13
C GLU A 58 -0.74 7.19 9.55
N GLY A 59 -1.16 8.16 8.75
CA GLY A 59 -0.85 9.56 8.95
C GLY A 59 0.39 10.06 8.22
N ASP A 60 1.20 9.16 7.66
CA ASP A 60 2.40 9.55 6.93
C ASP A 60 2.04 10.20 5.59
N SER A 61 2.82 11.18 5.18
CA SER A 61 2.73 11.77 3.85
C SER A 61 3.51 10.92 2.86
N VAL A 62 2.97 10.75 1.66
CA VAL A 62 3.59 9.96 0.61
C VAL A 62 3.59 10.74 -0.70
N SER A 63 4.56 10.43 -1.56
CA SER A 63 4.66 11.02 -2.89
C SER A 63 4.33 9.98 -3.95
N GLU A 64 3.86 10.44 -5.09
CA GLU A 64 3.61 9.55 -6.23
C GLU A 64 4.89 8.78 -6.57
N GLY A 65 4.76 7.47 -6.76
CA GLY A 65 5.90 6.60 -7.05
C GLY A 65 6.67 6.11 -5.83
N GLN A 66 6.35 6.60 -4.64
CA GLN A 66 7.03 6.18 -3.43
C GLN A 66 6.65 4.74 -3.09
N VAL A 67 7.62 3.93 -2.70
CA VAL A 67 7.36 2.54 -2.28
C VAL A 67 6.69 2.57 -0.90
N LEU A 68 5.54 1.91 -0.81
CA LEU A 68 4.75 1.86 0.43
C LEU A 68 4.96 0.55 1.17
N GLY A 69 5.34 -0.50 0.46
CA GLY A 69 5.56 -1.81 1.06
C GLY A 69 5.99 -2.82 0.01
N VAL A 70 6.16 -4.05 0.45
CA VAL A 70 6.60 -5.15 -0.42
C VAL A 70 5.72 -6.37 -0.19
N ILE A 71 5.29 -7.00 -1.27
CA ILE A 71 4.54 -8.26 -1.26
C ILE A 71 5.44 -9.33 -1.88
N GLY A 72 5.54 -10.45 -1.21
CA GLY A 72 6.40 -11.51 -1.74
C GLY A 72 6.04 -12.90 -1.29
#